data_48687eac8f39c44cf4ad30044e5c4306
#
_entry.id   48687eac8f39c44cf4ad30044e5c4306
#
_cell.length_a   1.000
_cell.length_b   1.000
_cell.length_c   1.000
_cell.angle_alpha   90.00
_cell.angle_beta   90.00
_cell.angle_gamma   90.00
#
_symmetry.space_group_name_H-M   'P 1'
#
loop_
_entity.id
_entity.type
_entity.pdbx_description
1 polymer ?
#
loop_
_entity_poly.entity_id
_entity_poly.type
_entity_poly.pdbx_seq_one_letter_code
_entity_poly.pdbx_strand_id
1 'polypeptide(L)'
;PLFMASCTGMSAAHRQEAMLRNAILGVAVAKALGITCPSVGVLNLDAAPQVLRALNRMAEKGYPLNLGQSVRGDGGSLLRGNDLLCGAVDVCVADTLTGNVLMKVFSAFTSGGSYETSGWGYGPSVGEGWDKVVSIVSRASGAPVIANALAYTAAAVRGRLPAVVAEEIRLAKAAGMDDELAAFSKAAAAPRDEVQAPPAVPTDEEIH
;
A
#
# COMPACT_ATOMS: atom_id res chain seq x y z
N PRO A 1 -3.18 -11.32 -10.33
CA PRO A 1 -1.98 -11.07 -9.52
C PRO A 1 -2.29 -10.07 -8.41
N LEU A 2 -1.69 -10.27 -7.24
CA LEU A 2 -1.81 -9.36 -6.12
C LEU A 2 -0.75 -8.26 -6.25
N PHE A 3 -1.19 -7.01 -6.34
CA PHE A 3 -0.31 -5.85 -6.29
C PHE A 3 -0.23 -5.34 -4.85
N MET A 4 0.98 -5.26 -4.32
CA MET A 4 1.20 -4.69 -3.00
C MET A 4 1.70 -3.26 -3.17
N ALA A 5 0.82 -2.30 -2.93
CA ALA A 5 1.14 -0.89 -3.03
C ALA A 5 1.81 -0.40 -1.73
N SER A 6 3.11 -0.24 -1.79
CA SER A 6 3.92 0.33 -0.71
C SER A 6 4.98 1.23 -1.34
N CYS A 7 5.06 2.49 -0.91
CA CYS A 7 6.01 3.47 -1.44
C CYS A 7 7.22 3.60 -0.52
N THR A 8 8.34 2.98 -0.89
CA THR A 8 9.62 3.31 -0.29
C THR A 8 10.14 4.61 -0.91
N GLY A 9 10.34 5.64 -0.13
CA GLY A 9 10.92 6.91 -0.62
C GLY A 9 9.92 8.02 -0.93
N MET A 10 8.63 7.76 -1.01
CA MET A 10 7.63 8.81 -0.86
C MET A 10 7.52 9.08 0.64
N SER A 11 8.29 10.01 1.14
CA SER A 11 8.22 10.47 2.52
C SER A 11 6.90 11.22 2.74
N ALA A 12 5.82 10.48 2.91
CA ALA A 12 4.67 11.01 3.59
C ALA A 12 5.03 11.12 5.07
N ALA A 13 4.73 12.24 5.68
CA ALA A 13 5.02 12.49 7.09
C ALA A 13 4.28 11.47 7.99
N HIS A 14 3.18 10.90 7.50
CA HIS A 14 2.29 10.04 8.27
C HIS A 14 1.90 8.78 7.49
N ARG A 15 1.70 7.68 8.25
CA ARG A 15 1.34 6.37 7.69
C ARG A 15 0.04 6.41 6.89
N GLN A 16 -0.98 7.11 7.39
CA GLN A 16 -2.28 7.25 6.71
C GLN A 16 -2.15 7.92 5.35
N GLU A 17 -1.35 8.99 5.29
CA GLU A 17 -1.06 9.71 4.06
C GLU A 17 -0.37 8.80 3.04
N ALA A 18 0.67 8.07 3.47
CA ALA A 18 1.38 7.12 2.61
C ALA A 18 0.43 6.05 2.06
N MET A 19 -0.42 5.47 2.92
CA MET A 19 -1.35 4.42 2.51
C MET A 19 -2.43 4.93 1.55
N LEU A 20 -2.96 6.14 1.76
CA LEU A 20 -3.93 6.74 0.84
C LEU A 20 -3.30 6.96 -0.54
N ARG A 21 -2.11 7.55 -0.60
CA ARG A 21 -1.36 7.71 -1.86
C ARG A 21 -1.05 6.37 -2.51
N ASN A 22 -0.66 5.37 -1.73
CA ASN A 22 -0.40 4.01 -2.22
C ASN A 22 -1.63 3.37 -2.85
N ALA A 23 -2.84 3.63 -2.33
CA ALA A 23 -4.06 3.12 -2.93
C ALA A 23 -4.24 3.67 -4.35
N ILE A 24 -4.14 4.98 -4.53
CA ILE A 24 -4.30 5.64 -5.83
C ILE A 24 -3.21 5.21 -6.81
N LEU A 25 -1.95 5.22 -6.36
CA LEU A 25 -0.81 4.81 -7.20
C LEU A 25 -0.85 3.33 -7.54
N GLY A 26 -1.31 2.48 -6.62
CA GLY A 26 -1.52 1.05 -6.87
C GLY A 26 -2.59 0.80 -7.93
N VAL A 27 -3.69 1.55 -7.90
CA VAL A 27 -4.73 1.53 -8.96
C VAL A 27 -4.12 1.92 -10.30
N ALA A 28 -3.33 3.00 -10.34
CA ALA A 28 -2.68 3.46 -11.57
C ALA A 28 -1.73 2.40 -12.14
N VAL A 29 -0.93 1.77 -11.29
CA VAL A 29 -0.01 0.70 -11.72
C VAL A 29 -0.80 -0.50 -12.26
N ALA A 30 -1.83 -0.95 -11.55
CA ALA A 30 -2.66 -2.07 -11.97
C ALA A 30 -3.34 -1.80 -13.33
N LYS A 31 -3.85 -0.58 -13.55
CA LYS A 31 -4.43 -0.16 -14.83
C LYS A 31 -3.39 -0.15 -15.95
N ALA A 32 -2.21 0.39 -15.70
CA ALA A 32 -1.11 0.38 -16.68
C ALA A 32 -0.66 -1.04 -17.05
N LEU A 33 -0.87 -2.01 -16.17
CA LEU A 33 -0.60 -3.42 -16.43
C LEU A 33 -1.79 -4.17 -17.07
N GLY A 34 -2.86 -3.48 -17.41
CA GLY A 34 -3.99 -4.02 -18.15
C GLY A 34 -5.20 -4.45 -17.31
N ILE A 35 -5.23 -4.16 -16.02
CA ILE A 35 -6.40 -4.42 -15.18
C ILE A 35 -7.31 -3.19 -15.23
N THR A 36 -8.39 -3.29 -15.97
CA THR A 36 -9.27 -2.13 -16.27
C THR A 36 -9.95 -1.56 -15.02
N CYS A 37 -10.39 -2.42 -14.10
CA CYS A 37 -11.08 -2.04 -12.87
C CYS A 37 -10.48 -2.79 -11.68
N PRO A 38 -9.25 -2.41 -11.24
CA PRO A 38 -8.57 -3.15 -10.19
C PRO A 38 -9.33 -3.05 -8.87
N SER A 39 -9.47 -4.19 -8.20
CA SER A 39 -10.01 -4.26 -6.86
C SER A 39 -8.96 -3.86 -5.83
N VAL A 40 -9.35 -3.01 -4.88
CA VAL A 40 -8.47 -2.46 -3.85
C VAL A 40 -8.91 -2.91 -2.47
N GLY A 41 -7.99 -3.36 -1.66
CA GLY A 41 -8.20 -3.63 -0.24
C GLY A 41 -7.06 -3.08 0.60
N VAL A 42 -7.35 -2.76 1.85
CA VAL A 42 -6.39 -2.19 2.79
C VAL A 42 -6.02 -3.24 3.83
N LEU A 43 -4.73 -3.54 3.96
CA LEU A 43 -4.25 -4.47 4.99
C LEU A 43 -4.57 -3.89 6.38
N ASN A 44 -5.15 -4.71 7.26
CA ASN A 44 -5.67 -4.30 8.57
C ASN A 44 -4.53 -3.94 9.55
N LEU A 45 -3.95 -2.78 9.32
CA LEU A 45 -2.98 -2.10 10.17
C LEU A 45 -3.70 -1.00 10.97
N ASP A 46 -3.06 -0.45 12.00
CA ASP A 46 -3.65 0.59 12.86
C ASP A 46 -4.24 1.77 12.09
N ALA A 47 -3.61 2.15 10.98
CA ALA A 47 -4.06 3.24 10.11
C ALA A 47 -5.20 2.85 9.15
N ALA A 48 -5.44 1.56 8.94
CA ALA A 48 -6.31 1.06 7.88
C ALA A 48 -7.77 1.56 7.98
N PRO A 49 -8.42 1.62 9.16
CA PRO A 49 -9.78 2.11 9.26
C PRO A 49 -9.92 3.58 8.82
N GLN A 50 -8.94 4.43 9.11
CA GLN A 50 -8.96 5.83 8.71
C GLN A 50 -8.77 5.97 7.19
N VAL A 51 -7.82 5.21 6.63
CA VAL A 51 -7.55 5.19 5.19
C VAL A 51 -8.77 4.69 4.42
N LEU A 52 -9.41 3.61 4.89
CA LEU A 52 -10.60 3.08 4.23
C LEU A 52 -11.76 4.07 4.27
N ARG A 53 -11.96 4.80 5.38
CA ARG A 53 -12.97 5.86 5.44
C ARG A 53 -12.68 6.99 4.44
N ALA A 54 -11.43 7.40 4.29
CA ALA A 54 -11.04 8.40 3.30
C ALA A 54 -11.31 7.90 1.86
N LEU A 55 -10.94 6.67 1.55
CA LEU A 55 -11.21 6.05 0.25
C LEU A 55 -12.71 5.97 -0.05
N ASN A 56 -13.54 5.60 0.93
CA ASN A 56 -15.00 5.58 0.77
C ASN A 56 -15.53 7.00 0.48
N ARG A 57 -15.12 8.03 1.22
CA ARG A 57 -15.56 9.41 0.96
C ARG A 57 -15.13 9.91 -0.42
N MET A 58 -13.95 9.52 -0.89
CA MET A 58 -13.50 9.83 -2.25
C MET A 58 -14.37 9.11 -3.30
N ALA A 59 -14.72 7.85 -3.06
CA ALA A 59 -15.62 7.10 -3.93
C ALA A 59 -17.02 7.74 -4.00
N GLU A 60 -17.58 8.16 -2.85
CA GLU A 60 -18.84 8.92 -2.77
C GLU A 60 -18.79 10.25 -3.54
N LYS A 61 -17.61 10.89 -3.61
CA LYS A 61 -17.36 12.10 -4.39
C LYS A 61 -17.03 11.82 -5.87
N GLY A 62 -17.13 10.56 -6.32
CA GLY A 62 -17.01 10.18 -7.73
C GLY A 62 -15.62 9.67 -8.16
N TYR A 63 -14.70 9.38 -7.24
CA TYR A 63 -13.49 8.64 -7.61
C TYR A 63 -13.87 7.20 -7.99
N PRO A 64 -13.49 6.70 -9.19
CA PRO A 64 -13.93 5.39 -9.67
C PRO A 64 -13.12 4.26 -8.99
N LEU A 65 -13.33 4.08 -7.69
CA LEU A 65 -12.66 3.09 -6.88
C LEU A 65 -13.50 1.82 -6.77
N ASN A 66 -12.90 0.68 -7.09
CA ASN A 66 -13.47 -0.65 -6.87
C ASN A 66 -12.88 -1.22 -5.56
N LEU A 67 -13.62 -1.14 -4.47
CA LEU A 67 -13.22 -1.74 -3.20
C LEU A 67 -13.51 -3.25 -3.23
N GLY A 68 -12.46 -4.05 -3.12
CA GLY A 68 -12.54 -5.49 -3.02
C GLY A 68 -13.07 -5.95 -1.67
N GLN A 69 -13.33 -7.25 -1.54
CA GLN A 69 -13.82 -7.84 -0.30
C GLN A 69 -12.85 -8.87 0.25
N SER A 70 -12.69 -8.87 1.58
CA SER A 70 -12.02 -9.95 2.29
C SER A 70 -12.75 -11.28 2.05
N VAL A 71 -11.99 -12.37 1.97
CA VAL A 71 -12.56 -13.75 1.90
C VAL A 71 -13.39 -14.10 3.15
N ARG A 72 -13.28 -13.32 4.20
CA ARG A 72 -14.18 -13.37 5.36
C ARG A 72 -15.40 -12.52 5.03
N GLY A 73 -16.55 -13.11 4.98
CA GLY A 73 -17.81 -12.45 4.60
C GLY A 73 -18.22 -11.22 5.44
N ASP A 74 -17.52 -10.95 6.55
CA ASP A 74 -17.73 -9.83 7.46
C ASP A 74 -16.69 -8.72 7.33
N GLY A 75 -15.65 -8.90 6.50
CA GLY A 75 -14.43 -8.09 6.55
C GLY A 75 -14.43 -6.86 5.66
N GLY A 76 -15.39 -6.70 4.75
CA GLY A 76 -15.35 -5.61 3.77
C GLY A 76 -13.99 -5.54 3.07
N SER A 77 -13.46 -4.35 2.90
CA SER A 77 -12.16 -4.10 2.23
C SER A 77 -10.96 -4.05 3.19
N LEU A 78 -11.14 -4.39 4.47
CA LEU A 78 -10.04 -4.59 5.42
C LEU A 78 -9.49 -6.01 5.29
N LEU A 79 -8.30 -6.12 4.73
CA LEU A 79 -7.65 -7.40 4.42
C LEU A 79 -6.88 -7.94 5.61
N ARG A 80 -6.81 -9.26 5.70
CA ARG A 80 -6.04 -10.02 6.68
C ARG A 80 -5.12 -11.04 5.99
N GLY A 81 -4.38 -11.81 6.76
CA GLY A 81 -3.40 -12.77 6.22
C GLY A 81 -3.99 -13.75 5.19
N ASN A 82 -5.20 -14.26 5.43
CA ASN A 82 -5.87 -15.19 4.50
C ASN A 82 -6.18 -14.52 3.15
N ASP A 83 -6.48 -13.23 3.13
CA ASP A 83 -6.75 -12.48 1.91
C ASP A 83 -5.51 -12.39 1.02
N LEU A 84 -4.33 -12.28 1.65
CA LEU A 84 -3.05 -12.32 0.94
C LEU A 84 -2.77 -13.69 0.32
N LEU A 85 -3.06 -14.77 1.05
CA LEU A 85 -2.89 -16.15 0.56
C LEU A 85 -3.82 -16.44 -0.62
N CYS A 86 -5.06 -15.97 -0.57
CA CYS A 86 -6.06 -16.22 -1.61
C CYS A 86 -5.97 -15.24 -2.79
N GLY A 87 -5.18 -14.18 -2.67
CA GLY A 87 -5.14 -13.12 -3.68
C GLY A 87 -6.49 -12.44 -3.85
N ALA A 88 -7.15 -12.08 -2.73
CA ALA A 88 -8.53 -11.59 -2.70
C ALA A 88 -8.76 -10.29 -3.48
N VAL A 89 -7.71 -9.52 -3.72
CA VAL A 89 -7.77 -8.25 -4.44
C VAL A 89 -6.60 -8.10 -5.40
N ASP A 90 -6.72 -7.19 -6.37
CA ASP A 90 -5.64 -6.85 -7.29
C ASP A 90 -4.60 -5.94 -6.64
N VAL A 91 -5.05 -5.00 -5.80
CA VAL A 91 -4.20 -4.04 -5.09
C VAL A 91 -4.39 -4.18 -3.58
N CYS A 92 -3.37 -4.65 -2.89
CA CYS A 92 -3.31 -4.67 -1.44
C CYS A 92 -2.53 -3.46 -0.92
N VAL A 93 -3.19 -2.57 -0.21
CA VAL A 93 -2.57 -1.37 0.36
C VAL A 93 -1.97 -1.70 1.73
N ALA A 94 -0.68 -1.43 1.88
CA ALA A 94 0.04 -1.56 3.14
C ALA A 94 0.91 -0.32 3.38
N ASP A 95 1.42 -0.17 4.60
CA ASP A 95 2.49 0.80 4.84
C ASP A 95 3.84 0.30 4.28
N THR A 96 4.76 1.23 4.14
CA THR A 96 6.08 0.98 3.54
C THR A 96 6.87 -0.10 4.30
N LEU A 97 6.85 -0.07 5.63
CA LEU A 97 7.60 -1.01 6.45
C LEU A 97 7.03 -2.42 6.32
N THR A 98 5.71 -2.55 6.48
CA THR A 98 5.01 -3.84 6.40
C THR A 98 5.22 -4.48 5.03
N GLY A 99 5.03 -3.72 3.94
CA GLY A 99 5.24 -4.24 2.58
C GLY A 99 6.68 -4.72 2.36
N ASN A 100 7.66 -3.94 2.80
CA ASN A 100 9.07 -4.31 2.67
C ASN A 100 9.42 -5.56 3.48
N VAL A 101 8.97 -5.64 4.73
CA VAL A 101 9.24 -6.80 5.61
C VAL A 101 8.59 -8.06 5.04
N LEU A 102 7.34 -8.00 4.57
CA LEU A 102 6.66 -9.16 3.97
C LEU A 102 7.42 -9.69 2.75
N MET A 103 7.91 -8.82 1.87
CA MET A 103 8.71 -9.25 0.72
C MET A 103 10.02 -9.92 1.14
N LYS A 104 10.68 -9.45 2.19
CA LYS A 104 11.88 -10.10 2.74
C LYS A 104 11.58 -11.47 3.34
N VAL A 105 10.49 -11.58 4.10
CA VAL A 105 10.06 -12.86 4.69
C VAL A 105 9.74 -13.89 3.59
N PHE A 106 8.95 -13.51 2.57
CA PHE A 106 8.65 -14.40 1.46
C PHE A 106 9.92 -14.86 0.73
N SER A 107 10.86 -13.95 0.51
CA SER A 107 12.13 -14.29 -0.11
C SER A 107 13.00 -15.20 0.76
N ALA A 108 13.01 -14.98 2.07
CA ALA A 108 13.76 -15.82 3.01
C ALA A 108 13.29 -17.29 2.98
N PHE A 109 11.99 -17.51 2.92
CA PHE A 109 11.44 -18.87 2.81
C PHE A 109 11.83 -19.58 1.52
N THR A 110 11.96 -18.87 0.40
CA THR A 110 12.26 -19.47 -0.89
C THR A 110 13.76 -19.60 -1.18
N SER A 111 14.60 -18.81 -0.51
CA SER A 111 16.05 -18.78 -0.73
C SER A 111 16.88 -19.33 0.42
N GLY A 112 16.25 -19.71 1.53
CA GLY A 112 16.96 -20.02 2.77
C GLY A 112 17.65 -18.82 3.43
N GLY A 113 17.18 -17.59 3.11
CA GLY A 113 17.70 -16.36 3.67
C GLY A 113 18.88 -15.73 2.94
N SER A 114 19.29 -16.28 1.80
CA SER A 114 20.49 -15.84 1.08
C SER A 114 20.27 -14.58 0.24
N TYR A 115 19.16 -14.49 -0.50
CA TYR A 115 18.83 -13.39 -1.41
C TYR A 115 17.33 -13.34 -1.73
N GLU A 116 16.89 -12.26 -2.36
CA GLU A 116 15.52 -12.15 -2.82
C GLU A 116 15.27 -12.97 -4.08
N THR A 117 14.34 -13.89 -4.00
CA THR A 117 13.93 -14.78 -5.10
C THR A 117 12.53 -14.48 -5.60
N SER A 118 11.70 -13.80 -4.80
CA SER A 118 10.29 -13.58 -5.06
C SER A 118 9.99 -12.11 -5.32
N GLY A 119 9.05 -11.85 -6.23
CA GLY A 119 8.57 -10.50 -6.54
C GLY A 119 9.15 -9.92 -7.83
N TRP A 120 8.85 -8.67 -8.05
CA TRP A 120 9.08 -7.92 -9.29
C TRP A 120 9.95 -6.69 -9.07
N GLY A 121 10.74 -6.67 -8.02
CA GLY A 121 11.51 -5.53 -7.56
C GLY A 121 10.68 -4.56 -6.70
N TYR A 122 11.22 -3.35 -6.50
CA TYR A 122 10.63 -2.27 -5.72
C TYR A 122 10.28 -1.11 -6.64
N GLY A 123 9.23 -1.27 -7.35
CA GLY A 123 8.79 -0.30 -8.34
C GLY A 123 7.64 -0.84 -9.17
N PRO A 124 7.27 -0.17 -10.26
CA PRO A 124 7.91 1.06 -10.75
C PRO A 124 7.69 2.24 -9.81
N SER A 125 8.68 3.13 -9.72
CA SER A 125 8.54 4.40 -8.99
C SER A 125 7.47 5.24 -9.67
N VAL A 126 6.53 5.72 -8.89
CA VAL A 126 5.38 6.50 -9.35
C VAL A 126 5.15 7.69 -8.42
N GLY A 127 4.62 8.76 -8.97
CA GLY A 127 4.31 9.97 -8.21
C GLY A 127 3.73 11.06 -9.10
N GLU A 128 3.19 12.09 -8.48
CA GLU A 128 2.67 13.23 -9.20
C GLU A 128 3.79 13.96 -9.96
N GLY A 129 3.55 14.26 -11.24
CA GLY A 129 4.51 14.93 -12.11
C GLY A 129 5.70 14.07 -12.54
N TRP A 130 5.70 12.79 -12.20
CA TRP A 130 6.76 11.87 -12.60
C TRP A 130 6.55 11.39 -14.04
N ASP A 131 7.52 11.62 -14.90
CA ASP A 131 7.44 11.37 -16.35
C ASP A 131 8.21 10.13 -16.82
N LYS A 132 8.82 9.39 -15.90
CA LYS A 132 9.67 8.24 -16.20
C LYS A 132 9.18 6.98 -15.51
N VAL A 133 9.52 5.82 -16.08
CA VAL A 133 9.32 4.52 -15.45
C VAL A 133 10.66 4.04 -14.93
N VAL A 134 10.81 3.99 -13.62
CA VAL A 134 12.03 3.57 -12.93
C VAL A 134 11.71 2.41 -12.02
N SER A 135 12.29 1.25 -12.28
CA SER A 135 12.22 0.11 -11.35
C SER A 135 13.47 0.05 -10.49
N ILE A 136 13.26 -0.25 -9.22
CA ILE A 136 14.32 -0.36 -8.23
C ILE A 136 14.43 -1.84 -7.84
N VAL A 137 15.65 -2.32 -7.73
CA VAL A 137 15.97 -3.62 -7.15
C VAL A 137 16.87 -3.43 -5.93
N SER A 138 16.76 -4.34 -4.97
CA SER A 138 17.59 -4.27 -3.77
C SER A 138 18.98 -4.88 -4.07
N ARG A 139 19.96 -4.56 -3.24
CA ARG A 139 21.28 -5.22 -3.30
C ARG A 139 21.19 -6.72 -3.02
N ALA A 140 20.12 -7.16 -2.37
CA ALA A 140 19.84 -8.56 -2.10
C ALA A 140 19.04 -9.24 -3.23
N SER A 141 18.62 -8.51 -4.28
CA SER A 141 17.83 -9.09 -5.36
C SER A 141 18.64 -10.07 -6.19
N GLY A 142 18.15 -11.30 -6.27
CA GLY A 142 18.71 -12.33 -7.13
C GLY A 142 18.25 -12.19 -8.60
N ALA A 143 18.84 -12.97 -9.48
CA ALA A 143 18.55 -12.98 -10.90
C ALA A 143 17.04 -13.11 -11.24
N PRO A 144 16.26 -13.96 -10.56
CA PRO A 144 14.81 -14.05 -10.82
C PRO A 144 14.08 -12.74 -10.61
N VAL A 145 14.37 -12.00 -9.53
CA VAL A 145 13.75 -10.71 -9.23
C VAL A 145 14.16 -9.64 -10.25
N ILE A 146 15.44 -9.64 -10.65
CA ILE A 146 15.93 -8.71 -11.67
C ILE A 146 15.24 -8.95 -13.02
N ALA A 147 15.14 -10.22 -13.45
CA ALA A 147 14.45 -10.58 -14.68
C ALA A 147 12.96 -10.16 -14.66
N ASN A 148 12.28 -10.42 -13.56
CA ASN A 148 10.90 -10.01 -13.35
C ASN A 148 10.76 -8.48 -13.36
N ALA A 149 11.66 -7.75 -12.70
CA ALA A 149 11.64 -6.28 -12.67
C ALA A 149 11.79 -5.68 -14.08
N LEU A 150 12.65 -6.26 -14.92
CA LEU A 150 12.80 -5.84 -16.33
C LEU A 150 11.50 -6.04 -17.12
N ALA A 151 10.90 -7.23 -17.01
CA ALA A 151 9.63 -7.55 -17.69
C ALA A 151 8.49 -6.62 -17.22
N TYR A 152 8.44 -6.35 -15.92
CA TYR A 152 7.44 -5.48 -15.31
C TYR A 152 7.61 -4.03 -15.76
N THR A 153 8.85 -3.53 -15.77
CA THR A 153 9.16 -2.18 -16.28
C THR A 153 8.73 -2.04 -17.74
N ALA A 154 9.04 -3.02 -18.59
CA ALA A 154 8.64 -3.01 -19.99
C ALA A 154 7.10 -3.01 -20.15
N ALA A 155 6.38 -3.78 -19.31
CA ALA A 155 4.92 -3.76 -19.31
C ALA A 155 4.36 -2.40 -18.87
N ALA A 156 4.92 -1.80 -17.83
CA ALA A 156 4.52 -0.48 -17.35
C ALA A 156 4.75 0.64 -18.39
N VAL A 157 5.86 0.57 -19.13
CA VAL A 157 6.13 1.50 -20.25
C VAL A 157 5.10 1.33 -21.36
N ARG A 158 4.82 0.09 -21.79
CA ARG A 158 3.78 -0.18 -22.79
C ARG A 158 2.40 0.30 -22.34
N GLY A 159 2.09 0.16 -21.05
CA GLY A 159 0.86 0.65 -20.44
C GLY A 159 0.84 2.15 -20.17
N ARG A 160 1.86 2.91 -20.61
CA ARG A 160 1.94 4.37 -20.48
C ARG A 160 1.75 4.83 -19.02
N LEU A 161 2.40 4.14 -18.08
CA LEU A 161 2.23 4.36 -16.63
C LEU A 161 2.24 5.84 -16.21
N PRO A 162 3.15 6.72 -16.68
CA PRO A 162 3.13 8.13 -16.25
C PRO A 162 1.81 8.85 -16.60
N ALA A 163 1.25 8.57 -17.77
CA ALA A 163 -0.03 9.16 -18.18
C ALA A 163 -1.20 8.63 -17.35
N VAL A 164 -1.20 7.32 -17.04
CA VAL A 164 -2.23 6.71 -16.19
C VAL A 164 -2.14 7.27 -14.76
N VAL A 165 -0.94 7.42 -14.21
CA VAL A 165 -0.72 8.04 -12.89
C VAL A 165 -1.23 9.47 -12.85
N ALA A 166 -0.91 10.29 -13.87
CA ALA A 166 -1.38 11.67 -13.93
C ALA A 166 -2.92 11.74 -13.94
N GLU A 167 -3.58 10.87 -14.69
CA GLU A 167 -5.04 10.81 -14.74
C GLU A 167 -5.65 10.33 -13.41
N GLU A 168 -5.11 9.27 -12.80
CA GLU A 168 -5.61 8.78 -11.51
C GLU A 168 -5.46 9.83 -10.39
N ILE A 169 -4.33 10.54 -10.35
CA ILE A 169 -4.13 11.63 -9.39
C ILE A 169 -5.10 12.77 -9.66
N ARG A 170 -5.33 13.14 -10.92
CA ARG A 170 -6.30 14.17 -11.30
C ARG A 170 -7.71 13.81 -10.82
N LEU A 171 -8.15 12.57 -11.05
CA LEU A 171 -9.45 12.07 -10.60
C LEU A 171 -9.55 12.03 -9.07
N ALA A 172 -8.51 11.57 -8.40
CA ALA A 172 -8.46 11.49 -6.95
C ALA A 172 -8.52 12.90 -6.30
N LYS A 173 -7.79 13.88 -6.85
CA LYS A 173 -7.86 15.28 -6.39
C LYS A 173 -9.23 15.88 -6.61
N ALA A 174 -9.85 15.64 -7.76
CA ALA A 174 -11.22 16.10 -8.02
C ALA A 174 -12.23 15.52 -7.02
N ALA A 175 -11.95 14.33 -6.48
CA ALA A 175 -12.74 13.68 -5.43
C ALA A 175 -12.29 14.02 -4.00
N GLY A 176 -11.43 15.02 -3.82
CA GLY A 176 -11.06 15.55 -2.50
C GLY A 176 -9.86 14.86 -1.84
N MET A 177 -8.97 14.22 -2.59
CA MET A 177 -7.76 13.58 -2.03
C MET A 177 -6.94 14.56 -1.18
N ASP A 178 -6.76 15.79 -1.64
CA ASP A 178 -5.95 16.79 -0.92
C ASP A 178 -6.58 17.18 0.43
N ASP A 179 -7.91 17.23 0.52
CA ASP A 179 -8.63 17.46 1.78
C ASP A 179 -8.42 16.31 2.77
N GLU A 180 -8.45 15.07 2.29
CA GLU A 180 -8.21 13.88 3.12
C GLU A 180 -6.76 13.85 3.64
N LEU A 181 -5.79 14.19 2.79
CA LEU A 181 -4.39 14.29 3.18
C LEU A 181 -4.16 15.38 4.23
N ALA A 182 -4.78 16.56 4.04
CA ALA A 182 -4.72 17.65 5.01
C ALA A 182 -5.35 17.26 6.35
N ALA A 183 -6.46 16.52 6.33
CA ALA A 183 -7.11 16.02 7.55
C ALA A 183 -6.21 15.05 8.33
N PHE A 184 -5.48 14.16 7.66
CA PHE A 184 -4.50 13.27 8.30
C PHE A 184 -3.35 14.05 8.94
N SER A 185 -2.80 15.04 8.25
CA SER A 185 -1.72 15.88 8.76
C SER A 185 -2.16 16.66 10.00
N LYS A 186 -3.38 17.22 9.97
CA LYS A 186 -3.95 17.95 11.12
C LYS A 186 -4.18 17.02 12.32
N ALA A 187 -4.71 15.82 12.09
CA ALA A 187 -4.94 14.85 13.15
C ALA A 187 -3.64 14.37 13.81
N ALA A 188 -2.57 14.25 13.03
CA ALA A 188 -1.27 13.85 13.56
C ALA A 188 -0.54 14.97 14.32
N ALA A 189 -0.83 16.23 14.03
CA ALA A 189 -0.29 17.39 14.73
C ALA A 189 -1.04 17.71 16.05
N ALA A 190 -2.22 17.11 16.27
CA ALA A 190 -2.96 17.29 17.50
C ALA A 190 -2.16 16.71 18.70
N PRO A 191 -2.13 17.39 19.87
CA PRO A 191 -1.52 16.84 21.06
C PRO A 191 -2.13 15.45 21.33
N ARG A 192 -1.29 14.45 21.51
CA ARG A 192 -1.77 13.17 22.04
C ARG A 192 -2.12 13.43 23.49
N ASP A 193 -3.38 13.27 23.86
CA ASP A 193 -3.76 13.20 25.25
C ASP A 193 -2.84 12.18 25.92
N GLU A 194 -2.26 12.57 27.06
CA GLU A 194 -1.34 11.71 27.79
C GLU A 194 -1.98 10.33 27.93
N VAL A 195 -1.35 9.35 27.32
CA VAL A 195 -1.73 7.94 27.51
C VAL A 195 -1.62 7.71 29.02
N GLN A 196 -2.75 7.56 29.70
CA GLN A 196 -2.76 7.15 31.10
C GLN A 196 -1.76 6.03 31.26
N ALA A 197 -0.77 6.24 32.13
CA ALA A 197 0.21 5.20 32.44
C ALA A 197 -0.54 3.91 32.74
N PRO A 198 -0.12 2.77 32.22
CA PRO A 198 -0.75 1.51 32.57
C PRO A 198 -0.77 1.39 34.10
N PRO A 199 -1.85 0.84 34.68
CA PRO A 199 -1.93 0.65 36.12
C PRO A 199 -0.65 -0.07 36.57
N ALA A 200 -0.10 0.39 37.69
CA ALA A 200 1.12 -0.18 38.23
C ALA A 200 0.93 -1.73 38.37
N VAL A 201 1.90 -2.47 37.85
CA VAL A 201 1.92 -3.92 38.01
C VAL A 201 1.99 -4.19 39.53
N PRO A 202 1.08 -5.01 40.10
CA PRO A 202 1.14 -5.36 41.52
C PRO A 202 2.54 -5.91 41.86
N THR A 203 3.11 -5.43 42.94
CA THR A 203 4.38 -5.94 43.41
C THR A 203 4.19 -7.35 43.97
N ASP A 204 5.25 -8.17 43.94
CA ASP A 204 5.20 -9.56 44.42
C ASP A 204 4.67 -9.71 45.88
N GLU A 205 4.64 -8.62 46.68
CA GLU A 205 4.07 -8.58 48.03
C GLU A 205 2.54 -8.46 48.05
N GLU A 206 1.89 -8.11 46.93
CA GLU A 206 0.42 -8.00 46.86
C GLU A 206 -0.25 -9.27 46.29
N ILE A 207 0.54 -10.30 45.94
CA ILE A 207 0.05 -11.57 45.36
C ILE A 207 -0.06 -12.71 46.42
N HIS A 208 0.22 -12.44 47.69
CA HIS A 208 0.12 -13.44 48.76
C HIS A 208 -1.03 -13.17 49.76
#